data_f48bb7e7505bb646ebe1f6d2434bc544
#
_entry.id   f48bb7e7505bb646ebe1f6d2434bc544
#
_cell.length_a   1.000
_cell.length_b   1.000
_cell.length_c   1.000
_cell.angle_alpha   90.00
_cell.angle_beta   90.00
_cell.angle_gamma   90.00
#
_symmetry.space_group_name_H-M   'P 1'
#
loop_
_entity.id
_entity.type
_entity.pdbx_description
1 polymer ?
#
loop_
_entity_poly.entity_id
_entity_poly.type
_entity_poly.pdbx_seq_one_letter_code
_entity_poly.pdbx_strand_id
1 'polypeptide(L)'
;SSVSLCHNLAKLLIRNTANQVCNNMEVEITPRPDILQEYEDYFGNKVMYFAIQKEHRRLAVTVKSQVQKLAGHATAQMNFDSMPWEQVKLQVMEPGEENFDARQFMSETIMTSANKDITAYASQSFTPGRPILEAAKDLMKRIFTDFEFNPRFTTVATPLTEVMKHRKGVCQDFAHLAIA
;
A
#
# COMPACT_ATOMS: atom_id res chain seq x y z
N SER A 1 8.89 -26.09 -13.14
CA SER A 1 9.11 -26.85 -11.89
C SER A 1 7.78 -27.14 -11.23
N SER A 2 7.63 -28.27 -10.56
CA SER A 2 6.46 -28.56 -9.73
C SER A 2 6.74 -28.11 -8.29
N VAL A 3 5.68 -27.78 -7.59
CA VAL A 3 5.68 -27.37 -6.18
C VAL A 3 4.92 -28.45 -5.40
N SER A 4 5.56 -29.03 -4.38
CA SER A 4 4.96 -30.09 -3.54
C SER A 4 4.20 -29.54 -2.33
N LEU A 5 4.59 -28.35 -1.86
CA LEU A 5 3.99 -27.66 -0.73
C LEU A 5 4.07 -26.17 -0.94
N CYS A 6 2.97 -25.46 -0.79
CA CYS A 6 2.97 -24.00 -0.75
C CYS A 6 2.05 -23.46 0.34
N HIS A 7 2.50 -22.38 0.98
CA HIS A 7 1.74 -21.59 1.92
C HIS A 7 1.53 -20.20 1.34
N ASN A 8 0.31 -19.70 1.41
CA ASN A 8 -0.06 -18.44 0.80
C ASN A 8 -0.83 -17.57 1.79
N LEU A 9 -0.50 -16.28 1.81
CA LEU A 9 -1.29 -15.23 2.44
C LEU A 9 -1.83 -14.34 1.34
N ALA A 10 -3.14 -14.27 1.20
CA ALA A 10 -3.80 -13.47 0.18
C ALA A 10 -4.68 -12.38 0.81
N LYS A 11 -4.43 -11.13 0.45
CA LYS A 11 -5.23 -9.97 0.81
C LYS A 11 -6.06 -9.53 -0.40
N LEU A 12 -6.85 -10.46 -0.94
CA LEU A 12 -7.66 -10.27 -2.14
C LEU A 12 -9.14 -10.02 -1.82
N LEU A 13 -9.52 -10.19 -0.57
CA LEU A 13 -10.90 -10.05 -0.12
C LEU A 13 -11.25 -8.58 0.08
N ILE A 14 -12.40 -8.17 -0.46
CA ILE A 14 -12.88 -6.80 -0.33
C ILE A 14 -13.45 -6.58 1.07
N ARG A 15 -13.03 -5.51 1.75
CA ARG A 15 -13.60 -5.09 3.02
C ARG A 15 -14.71 -4.04 2.81
N ASN A 16 -15.65 -4.01 3.73
CA ASN A 16 -16.63 -2.94 3.81
C ASN A 16 -15.98 -1.69 4.42
N THR A 17 -16.36 -0.54 3.91
CA THR A 17 -15.95 0.77 4.44
C THR A 17 -17.14 1.72 4.45
N ALA A 18 -16.98 2.91 4.99
CA ALA A 18 -18.04 3.94 4.93
C ALA A 18 -18.48 4.27 3.51
N ASN A 19 -17.63 4.03 2.51
CA ASN A 19 -17.88 4.41 1.11
C ASN A 19 -18.14 3.23 0.17
N GLN A 20 -18.09 1.99 0.68
CA GLN A 20 -18.35 0.81 -0.14
C GLN A 20 -18.86 -0.37 0.67
N VAL A 21 -19.70 -1.17 0.05
CA VAL A 21 -20.19 -2.46 0.58
C VAL A 21 -19.92 -3.55 -0.45
N CYS A 22 -19.36 -4.66 0.00
CA CYS A 22 -19.24 -5.88 -0.78
C CYS A 22 -20.47 -6.75 -0.51
N ASN A 23 -21.36 -6.85 -1.50
CA ASN A 23 -22.63 -7.59 -1.39
C ASN A 23 -22.44 -9.09 -1.62
N ASN A 24 -21.50 -9.46 -2.47
CA ASN A 24 -21.20 -10.86 -2.77
C ASN A 24 -19.71 -11.02 -3.07
N MET A 25 -19.14 -12.14 -2.62
CA MET A 25 -17.75 -12.48 -2.88
C MET A 25 -17.60 -14.00 -2.99
N GLU A 26 -17.03 -14.44 -4.11
CA GLU A 26 -16.73 -15.83 -4.40
C GLU A 26 -15.22 -15.98 -4.56
N VAL A 27 -14.65 -16.99 -3.92
CA VAL A 27 -13.23 -17.32 -4.02
C VAL A 27 -13.09 -18.73 -4.56
N GLU A 28 -12.34 -18.88 -5.64
CA GLU A 28 -11.99 -20.16 -6.23
C GLU A 28 -10.46 -20.33 -6.23
N ILE A 29 -9.99 -21.43 -5.67
CA ILE A 29 -8.56 -21.76 -5.60
C ILE A 29 -8.34 -23.10 -6.27
N THR A 30 -7.47 -23.14 -7.26
CA THR A 30 -7.11 -24.36 -7.99
C THR A 30 -5.59 -24.56 -7.97
N PRO A 31 -5.07 -25.69 -7.45
CA PRO A 31 -5.77 -26.83 -6.86
C PRO A 31 -6.50 -26.45 -5.57
N ARG A 32 -7.52 -27.23 -5.20
CA ARG A 32 -8.24 -27.02 -3.94
C ARG A 32 -7.26 -27.11 -2.77
N PRO A 33 -7.23 -26.12 -1.87
CA PRO A 33 -6.34 -26.12 -0.72
C PRO A 33 -6.75 -27.19 0.30
N ASP A 34 -5.74 -27.75 0.98
CA ASP A 34 -5.92 -28.68 2.08
C ASP A 34 -6.25 -27.92 3.39
N ILE A 35 -5.77 -26.69 3.49
CA ILE A 35 -6.05 -25.77 4.61
C ILE A 35 -6.51 -24.44 4.03
N LEU A 36 -7.60 -23.90 4.56
CA LEU A 36 -8.10 -22.57 4.23
C LEU A 36 -8.62 -21.93 5.51
N GLN A 37 -8.11 -20.74 5.83
CA GLN A 37 -8.50 -19.95 6.99
C GLN A 37 -8.66 -18.48 6.57
N GLU A 38 -9.66 -17.82 7.13
CA GLU A 38 -9.87 -16.39 6.95
C GLU A 38 -9.81 -15.69 8.30
N TYR A 39 -9.17 -14.52 8.34
CA TYR A 39 -9.12 -13.69 9.54
C TYR A 39 -8.97 -12.22 9.13
N GLU A 40 -9.14 -11.34 10.09
CA GLU A 40 -8.90 -9.91 9.93
C GLU A 40 -7.55 -9.55 10.57
N ASP A 41 -6.71 -8.81 9.83
CA ASP A 41 -5.46 -8.34 10.38
C ASP A 41 -5.66 -7.06 11.22
N TYR A 42 -4.59 -6.63 11.89
CA TYR A 42 -4.59 -5.42 12.72
C TYR A 42 -5.13 -4.17 11.99
N PHE A 43 -4.98 -4.08 10.69
CA PHE A 43 -5.42 -2.95 9.87
C PHE A 43 -6.85 -3.10 9.32
N GLY A 44 -7.58 -4.12 9.76
CA GLY A 44 -8.93 -4.42 9.27
C GLY A 44 -8.97 -5.00 7.86
N ASN A 45 -7.84 -5.53 7.35
CA ASN A 45 -7.86 -6.21 6.07
C ASN A 45 -8.29 -7.67 6.26
N LYS A 46 -9.19 -8.14 5.41
CA LYS A 46 -9.52 -9.55 5.33
C LYS A 46 -8.36 -10.31 4.70
N VAL A 47 -7.82 -11.26 5.43
CA VAL A 47 -6.69 -12.09 5.03
C VAL A 47 -7.15 -13.53 4.88
N MET A 48 -6.78 -14.13 3.77
CA MET A 48 -6.99 -15.55 3.51
C MET A 48 -5.64 -16.25 3.54
N TYR A 49 -5.46 -17.16 4.51
CA TYR A 49 -4.34 -18.09 4.53
C TYR A 49 -4.78 -19.41 3.92
N PHE A 50 -4.01 -19.93 2.99
CA PHE A 50 -4.25 -21.28 2.48
C PHE A 50 -2.95 -22.02 2.18
N ALA A 51 -3.02 -23.35 2.35
CA ALA A 51 -1.91 -24.26 2.05
C ALA A 51 -2.37 -25.39 1.12
N ILE A 52 -1.49 -25.73 0.16
CA ILE A 52 -1.70 -26.85 -0.78
C ILE A 52 -0.54 -27.82 -0.57
N GLN A 53 -0.88 -29.06 -0.19
CA GLN A 53 0.07 -30.13 0.10
C GLN A 53 0.18 -31.15 -1.04
N LYS A 54 -0.53 -30.90 -2.13
CA LYS A 54 -0.46 -31.72 -3.35
C LYS A 54 0.49 -31.14 -4.35
N GLU A 55 1.24 -32.01 -5.01
CA GLU A 55 2.12 -31.59 -6.09
C GLU A 55 1.32 -30.93 -7.22
N HIS A 56 1.75 -29.72 -7.60
CA HIS A 56 1.10 -28.96 -8.64
C HIS A 56 2.12 -28.10 -9.41
N ARG A 57 1.76 -27.76 -10.64
CA ARG A 57 2.57 -26.88 -11.52
C ARG A 57 1.92 -25.53 -11.77
N ARG A 58 0.67 -25.39 -11.38
CA ARG A 58 -0.12 -24.18 -11.58
C ARG A 58 -0.96 -23.93 -10.34
N LEU A 59 -0.90 -22.70 -9.87
CA LEU A 59 -1.81 -22.15 -8.86
C LEU A 59 -2.66 -21.07 -9.54
N ALA A 60 -3.96 -21.16 -9.40
CA ALA A 60 -4.89 -20.12 -9.82
C ALA A 60 -5.76 -19.73 -8.63
N VAL A 61 -5.83 -18.45 -8.34
CA VAL A 61 -6.73 -17.87 -7.33
C VAL A 61 -7.61 -16.87 -8.06
N THR A 62 -8.90 -17.11 -8.06
CA THR A 62 -9.89 -16.23 -8.67
C THR A 62 -10.82 -15.70 -7.60
N VAL A 63 -10.91 -14.38 -7.49
CA VAL A 63 -11.87 -13.71 -6.61
C VAL A 63 -12.83 -12.92 -7.48
N LYS A 64 -14.12 -13.21 -7.32
CA LYS A 64 -15.21 -12.43 -7.94
C LYS A 64 -15.94 -11.69 -6.83
N SER A 65 -16.13 -10.41 -6.97
CA SER A 65 -16.83 -9.61 -5.97
C SER A 65 -17.80 -8.63 -6.62
N GLN A 66 -18.93 -8.43 -5.98
CA GLN A 66 -19.90 -7.40 -6.33
C GLN A 66 -19.82 -6.30 -5.28
N VAL A 67 -19.30 -5.15 -5.70
CA VAL A 67 -19.09 -4.00 -4.83
C VAL A 67 -20.04 -2.89 -5.19
N GLN A 68 -20.79 -2.39 -4.21
CA GLN A 68 -21.59 -1.20 -4.31
C GLN A 68 -20.81 -0.04 -3.72
N LYS A 69 -20.52 0.96 -4.53
CA LYS A 69 -20.00 2.23 -4.04
C LYS A 69 -21.16 3.01 -3.44
N LEU A 70 -21.11 3.28 -2.16
CA LEU A 70 -22.07 4.15 -1.52
C LEU A 70 -21.80 5.58 -1.98
N ALA A 71 -22.86 6.37 -2.20
CA ALA A 71 -22.71 7.80 -2.40
C ALA A 71 -22.12 8.37 -1.10
N GLY A 72 -20.82 8.23 -0.98
CA GLY A 72 -20.06 8.92 0.06
C GLY A 72 -20.31 10.39 -0.12
N HIS A 73 -20.29 11.12 0.95
CA HIS A 73 -20.19 12.56 0.93
C HIS A 73 -19.23 12.88 -0.19
N ALA A 74 -19.79 13.50 -1.25
CA ALA A 74 -19.03 13.94 -2.40
C ALA A 74 -17.69 14.39 -1.84
N THR A 75 -16.59 13.94 -2.39
CA THR A 75 -15.26 14.41 -1.99
C THR A 75 -15.45 15.86 -1.64
N ALA A 76 -15.71 16.10 -0.33
CA ALA A 76 -15.86 17.44 0.18
C ALA A 76 -14.65 18.09 -0.44
N GLN A 77 -14.86 19.13 -1.26
CA GLN A 77 -13.75 19.85 -1.85
C GLN A 77 -12.76 19.94 -0.73
N MET A 78 -11.69 19.12 -0.83
CA MET A 78 -10.70 19.05 0.23
C MET A 78 -10.27 20.50 0.35
N ASN A 79 -10.82 21.21 1.34
CA ASN A 79 -10.34 22.53 1.68
C ASN A 79 -8.89 22.33 1.99
N PHE A 80 -8.03 22.81 1.13
CA PHE A 80 -6.59 22.65 1.21
C PHE A 80 -5.98 23.54 2.32
N ASP A 81 -6.79 24.09 3.22
CA ASP A 81 -6.33 24.67 4.50
C ASP A 81 -5.82 23.57 5.44
N SER A 82 -4.94 22.71 4.91
CA SER A 82 -4.23 21.77 5.77
C SER A 82 -3.02 22.46 6.39
N MET A 83 -2.73 22.06 7.62
CA MET A 83 -1.57 22.61 8.35
C MET A 83 -0.26 22.39 7.57
N PRO A 84 0.76 23.22 7.78
CA PRO A 84 2.12 22.98 7.32
C PRO A 84 2.61 21.59 7.74
N TRP A 85 3.31 20.90 6.85
CA TRP A 85 3.74 19.53 7.08
C TRP A 85 4.63 19.36 8.32
N GLU A 86 5.41 20.39 8.65
CA GLU A 86 6.25 20.39 9.85
C GLU A 86 5.42 20.37 11.14
N GLN A 87 4.31 21.12 11.15
CA GLN A 87 3.40 21.15 12.30
C GLN A 87 2.68 19.82 12.46
N VAL A 88 2.22 19.21 11.34
CA VAL A 88 1.61 17.88 11.36
C VAL A 88 2.60 16.85 11.89
N LYS A 89 3.87 16.90 11.44
CA LYS A 89 4.93 16.02 11.94
C LYS A 89 5.11 16.14 13.45
N LEU A 90 5.19 17.37 13.97
CA LEU A 90 5.32 17.61 15.40
C LEU A 90 4.10 17.08 16.16
N GLN A 91 2.89 17.36 15.69
CA GLN A 91 1.65 16.90 16.30
C GLN A 91 1.58 15.37 16.37
N VAL A 92 1.93 14.66 15.29
CA VAL A 92 1.92 13.19 15.27
C VAL A 92 2.96 12.59 16.22
N MET A 93 4.06 13.32 16.48
CA MET A 93 5.09 12.89 17.44
C MET A 93 4.71 13.12 18.90
N GLU A 94 3.72 13.98 19.18
CA GLU A 94 3.25 14.20 20.55
C GLU A 94 2.67 12.92 21.16
N PRO A 95 2.98 12.63 22.44
CA PRO A 95 2.40 11.48 23.13
C PRO A 95 0.87 11.63 23.25
N GLY A 96 0.12 10.59 22.87
CA GLY A 96 -1.34 10.59 22.97
C GLY A 96 -1.91 9.39 22.21
N GLU A 97 -3.09 8.91 22.65
CA GLU A 97 -3.76 7.79 21.98
C GLU A 97 -4.27 8.21 20.60
N GLU A 98 -4.70 9.45 20.44
CA GLU A 98 -5.19 10.01 19.18
C GLU A 98 -4.16 9.99 18.03
N ASN A 99 -2.88 10.04 18.38
CA ASN A 99 -1.78 10.06 17.41
C ASN A 99 -1.14 8.68 17.18
N PHE A 100 -1.55 7.67 17.95
CA PHE A 100 -0.91 6.36 17.92
C PHE A 100 -0.96 5.72 16.53
N ASP A 101 -2.12 5.73 15.89
CA ASP A 101 -2.32 5.13 14.56
C ASP A 101 -1.46 5.81 13.48
N ALA A 102 -1.30 7.12 13.52
CA ALA A 102 -0.45 7.83 12.57
C ALA A 102 1.04 7.61 12.89
N ARG A 103 1.41 7.66 14.16
CA ARG A 103 2.80 7.57 14.63
C ARG A 103 3.44 6.23 14.30
N GLN A 104 2.71 5.10 14.34
CA GLN A 104 3.26 3.80 13.98
C GLN A 104 3.77 3.74 12.52
N PHE A 105 3.21 4.58 11.63
CA PHE A 105 3.64 4.64 10.23
C PHE A 105 4.84 5.58 9.99
N MET A 106 5.32 6.28 11.01
CA MET A 106 6.52 7.12 10.91
C MET A 106 7.84 6.33 11.09
N SER A 107 7.75 5.06 11.48
CA SER A 107 8.93 4.22 11.66
C SER A 107 9.45 3.71 10.32
N GLU A 108 10.76 3.82 10.13
CA GLU A 108 11.42 3.23 8.98
C GLU A 108 11.32 1.71 8.99
N THR A 109 11.21 1.13 7.81
CA THR A 109 11.29 -0.32 7.59
C THR A 109 12.39 -0.62 6.60
N ILE A 110 12.75 -1.90 6.44
CA ILE A 110 13.73 -2.33 5.43
C ILE A 110 13.32 -1.89 4.02
N MET A 111 12.01 -1.81 3.76
CA MET A 111 11.47 -1.47 2.44
C MET A 111 11.21 0.03 2.25
N THR A 112 11.20 0.81 3.33
CA THR A 112 10.86 2.25 3.31
C THR A 112 11.90 3.08 4.03
N SER A 113 13.17 2.65 4.00
CA SER A 113 14.27 3.42 4.58
C SER A 113 14.67 4.56 3.64
N ALA A 114 14.66 5.77 4.17
CA ALA A 114 15.09 6.95 3.45
C ALA A 114 16.61 7.01 3.28
N ASN A 115 17.06 7.64 2.21
CA ASN A 115 18.46 7.99 1.97
C ASN A 115 18.56 9.41 1.43
N LYS A 116 19.78 9.90 1.21
CA LYS A 116 20.02 11.28 0.73
C LYS A 116 19.29 11.61 -0.57
N ASP A 117 19.22 10.67 -1.51
CA ASP A 117 18.59 10.89 -2.81
C ASP A 117 17.07 10.95 -2.70
N ILE A 118 16.47 10.06 -1.89
CA ILE A 118 15.05 10.05 -1.59
C ILE A 118 14.65 11.33 -0.84
N THR A 119 15.42 11.69 0.19
CA THR A 119 15.18 12.93 0.93
C THR A 119 15.30 14.17 0.05
N ALA A 120 16.31 14.26 -0.80
CA ALA A 120 16.47 15.36 -1.75
C ALA A 120 15.35 15.41 -2.79
N TYR A 121 14.82 14.26 -3.19
CA TYR A 121 13.68 14.19 -4.09
C TYR A 121 12.39 14.67 -3.39
N ALA A 122 12.12 14.21 -2.18
CA ALA A 122 10.93 14.57 -1.41
C ALA A 122 10.93 16.06 -1.00
N SER A 123 12.08 16.63 -0.62
CA SER A 123 12.19 18.02 -0.16
C SER A 123 11.77 19.06 -1.19
N GLN A 124 11.76 18.71 -2.48
CA GLN A 124 11.22 19.59 -3.52
C GLN A 124 9.69 19.72 -3.43
N SER A 125 9.01 18.70 -2.92
CA SER A 125 7.57 18.73 -2.67
C SER A 125 7.25 19.28 -1.27
N PHE A 126 8.08 18.96 -0.28
CA PHE A 126 7.93 19.36 1.11
C PHE A 126 8.80 20.61 1.42
N THR A 127 8.47 21.72 0.77
CA THR A 127 9.11 23.01 1.06
C THR A 127 8.64 23.57 2.40
N PRO A 128 9.45 24.43 3.07
CA PRO A 128 9.08 25.01 4.36
C PRO A 128 7.71 25.69 4.35
N GLY A 129 6.87 25.35 5.33
CA GLY A 129 5.54 25.94 5.51
C GLY A 129 4.47 25.45 4.54
N ARG A 130 4.78 24.53 3.63
CA ARG A 130 3.80 24.05 2.66
C ARG A 130 2.74 23.17 3.34
N PRO A 131 1.43 23.37 3.01
CA PRO A 131 0.37 22.51 3.50
C PRO A 131 0.62 21.04 3.15
N ILE A 132 0.45 20.12 4.14
CA ILE A 132 0.80 18.70 3.95
C ILE A 132 0.06 18.02 2.80
N LEU A 133 -1.22 18.34 2.60
CA LEU A 133 -1.99 17.76 1.49
C LEU A 133 -1.50 18.22 0.12
N GLU A 134 -1.05 19.46 0.01
CA GLU A 134 -0.44 19.98 -1.22
C GLU A 134 0.91 19.32 -1.49
N ALA A 135 1.75 19.21 -0.45
CA ALA A 135 3.05 18.56 -0.55
C ALA A 135 2.91 17.08 -0.96
N ALA A 136 1.99 16.35 -0.34
CA ALA A 136 1.73 14.94 -0.66
C ALA A 136 1.19 14.76 -2.10
N LYS A 137 0.27 15.62 -2.54
CA LYS A 137 -0.22 15.59 -3.92
C LYS A 137 0.86 15.91 -4.94
N ASP A 138 1.72 16.86 -4.64
CA ASP A 138 2.84 17.21 -5.51
C ASP A 138 3.83 16.05 -5.62
N LEU A 139 4.20 15.41 -4.49
CA LEU A 139 5.04 14.23 -4.48
C LEU A 139 4.42 13.10 -5.32
N MET A 140 3.13 12.80 -5.13
CA MET A 140 2.42 11.80 -5.92
C MET A 140 2.45 12.10 -7.41
N LYS A 141 2.21 13.35 -7.80
CA LYS A 141 2.25 13.78 -9.20
C LYS A 141 3.65 13.66 -9.79
N ARG A 142 4.68 14.03 -9.03
CA ARG A 142 6.08 13.91 -9.46
C ARG A 142 6.49 12.46 -9.63
N ILE A 143 6.14 11.56 -8.69
CA ILE A 143 6.40 10.13 -8.86
C ILE A 143 5.74 9.61 -10.13
N PHE A 144 4.48 9.98 -10.39
CA PHE A 144 3.78 9.59 -11.61
C PHE A 144 4.45 10.11 -12.90
N THR A 145 5.00 11.31 -12.85
CA THR A 145 5.63 11.96 -14.03
C THR A 145 7.07 11.50 -14.25
N ASP A 146 7.84 11.33 -13.16
CA ASP A 146 9.28 11.14 -13.22
C ASP A 146 9.69 9.66 -13.29
N PHE A 147 8.75 8.73 -13.02
CA PHE A 147 9.04 7.29 -13.00
C PHE A 147 8.24 6.53 -14.06
N GLU A 148 8.89 5.57 -14.69
CA GLU A 148 8.29 4.66 -15.67
C GLU A 148 7.76 3.39 -14.98
N PHE A 149 6.49 3.04 -15.21
CA PHE A 149 5.97 1.74 -14.79
C PHE A 149 6.54 0.63 -15.67
N ASN A 150 7.33 -0.27 -15.06
CA ASN A 150 7.97 -1.36 -15.78
C ASN A 150 7.91 -2.67 -14.97
N PRO A 151 6.96 -3.58 -15.29
CA PRO A 151 6.73 -4.81 -14.52
C PRO A 151 7.85 -5.85 -14.64
N ARG A 152 8.86 -5.59 -15.47
CA ARG A 152 10.01 -6.50 -15.67
C ARG A 152 11.30 -5.97 -15.06
N PHE A 153 11.28 -4.75 -14.50
CA PHE A 153 12.48 -4.11 -14.02
C PHE A 153 12.80 -4.48 -12.56
N THR A 154 11.78 -4.60 -11.70
CA THR A 154 11.95 -4.86 -10.27
C THR A 154 11.41 -6.23 -9.86
N THR A 155 11.92 -6.72 -8.74
CA THR A 155 11.39 -7.84 -7.97
C THR A 155 11.01 -7.32 -6.58
N VAL A 156 10.34 -8.13 -5.78
CA VAL A 156 9.95 -7.77 -4.39
C VAL A 156 11.15 -7.45 -3.49
N ALA A 157 12.36 -7.84 -3.88
CA ALA A 157 13.60 -7.58 -3.14
C ALA A 157 14.42 -6.42 -3.70
N THR A 158 13.96 -5.74 -4.73
CA THR A 158 14.72 -4.63 -5.35
C THR A 158 14.76 -3.42 -4.41
N PRO A 159 15.95 -2.92 -4.04
CA PRO A 159 16.07 -1.77 -3.15
C PRO A 159 15.56 -0.47 -3.80
N LEU A 160 15.04 0.45 -2.99
CA LEU A 160 14.60 1.77 -3.47
C LEU A 160 15.71 2.59 -4.13
N THR A 161 16.97 2.35 -3.79
CA THR A 161 18.12 2.99 -4.46
C THR A 161 18.18 2.69 -5.94
N GLU A 162 17.87 1.46 -6.36
CA GLU A 162 17.82 1.09 -7.77
C GLU A 162 16.60 1.72 -8.48
N VAL A 163 15.46 1.77 -7.78
CA VAL A 163 14.25 2.44 -8.29
C VAL A 163 14.52 3.93 -8.51
N MET A 164 15.14 4.60 -7.54
CA MET A 164 15.54 6.01 -7.63
C MET A 164 16.52 6.27 -8.76
N LYS A 165 17.54 5.44 -8.89
CA LYS A 165 18.61 5.58 -9.91
C LYS A 165 18.08 5.43 -11.32
N HIS A 166 17.23 4.44 -11.54
CA HIS A 166 16.74 4.12 -12.89
C HIS A 166 15.39 4.75 -13.23
N ARG A 167 14.72 5.35 -12.26
CA ARG A 167 13.37 5.95 -12.41
C ARG A 167 12.35 4.96 -13.00
N LYS A 168 12.45 3.68 -12.60
CA LYS A 168 11.59 2.58 -13.05
C LYS A 168 11.19 1.70 -11.91
N GLY A 169 9.97 1.16 -11.98
CA GLY A 169 9.47 0.25 -10.96
C GLY A 169 8.03 -0.15 -11.20
N VAL A 170 7.42 -0.75 -10.18
CA VAL A 170 6.00 -1.09 -10.15
C VAL A 170 5.29 -0.34 -9.02
N CYS A 171 3.97 -0.50 -8.91
CA CYS A 171 3.15 0.20 -7.92
C CYS A 171 3.65 0.01 -6.47
N GLN A 172 4.18 -1.15 -6.13
CA GLN A 172 4.78 -1.42 -4.82
C GLN A 172 6.01 -0.53 -4.57
N ASP A 173 6.89 -0.42 -5.55
CA ASP A 173 8.11 0.40 -5.45
C ASP A 173 7.76 1.88 -5.28
N PHE A 174 6.77 2.36 -6.02
CA PHE A 174 6.31 3.75 -5.95
C PHE A 174 5.61 4.05 -4.62
N ALA A 175 4.87 3.08 -4.06
CA ALA A 175 4.30 3.22 -2.73
C ALA A 175 5.39 3.28 -1.65
N HIS A 176 6.39 2.39 -1.70
CA HIS A 176 7.52 2.41 -0.78
C HIS A 176 8.33 3.69 -0.88
N LEU A 177 8.54 4.20 -2.11
CA LEU A 177 9.23 5.47 -2.34
C LEU A 177 8.47 6.65 -1.75
N ALA A 178 7.14 6.66 -1.88
CA ALA A 178 6.31 7.74 -1.33
C ALA A 178 6.25 7.72 0.21
N ILE A 179 6.43 6.55 0.83
CA ILE A 179 6.43 6.37 2.29
C ILE A 179 7.80 6.73 2.88
N ALA A 180 8.89 6.37 2.21
CA ALA A 180 10.26 6.62 2.65
C ALA A 180 10.62 8.10 2.68
#